data_e5d7818ba230a14d7afa04b727998151
#
_entry.id   e5d7818ba230a14d7afa04b727998151
#
_cell.length_a   1.000
_cell.length_b   1.000
_cell.length_c   1.000
_cell.angle_alpha   90.00
_cell.angle_beta   90.00
_cell.angle_gamma   90.00
#
_symmetry.space_group_name_H-M   'P 1'
#
loop_
_entity.id
_entity.type
_entity.pdbx_description
1 polymer ?
#
loop_
_entity_poly.entity_id
_entity_poly.type
_entity_poly.pdbx_seq_one_letter_code
_entity_poly.pdbx_strand_id
1 'polypeptide(L)'
;MLVLGILILRIRKGGMVMLIQRKEYLDKLIAFRDKQLIKVVTGIRRCGKSTLLEIYQNWLLEHGVEKTEIVSIDFEDIDYEELLDYKKLYSYLKERLVPGKITYIFLDEIQHVGDFPRVVDSLYIKKNVDIYITGSNAYMLSSEIATLISGRLSLIHI
;
A
#
# COMPACT_ATOMS: atom_id res chain seq x y z
N MET A 1 -10.36 25.80 -3.82
CA MET A 1 -11.63 25.12 -3.47
C MET A 1 -11.27 23.73 -2.92
N LEU A 2 -11.31 23.61 -1.59
CA LEU A 2 -10.98 22.37 -0.88
C LEU A 2 -12.11 21.39 -1.09
N VAL A 3 -11.89 20.34 -1.90
CA VAL A 3 -12.77 19.17 -1.92
C VAL A 3 -12.31 18.25 -0.79
N LEU A 4 -12.96 18.38 0.36
CA LEU A 4 -12.84 17.42 1.45
C LEU A 4 -13.43 16.09 0.95
N GLY A 5 -12.59 15.13 0.58
CA GLY A 5 -13.01 13.78 0.25
C GLY A 5 -13.55 13.06 1.49
N ILE A 6 -14.86 13.18 1.71
CA ILE A 6 -15.57 12.41 2.73
C ILE A 6 -15.84 11.04 2.14
N LEU A 7 -15.12 10.01 2.59
CA LEU A 7 -15.39 8.63 2.21
C LEU A 7 -16.61 8.12 2.98
N ILE A 8 -17.73 7.92 2.27
CA ILE A 8 -18.94 7.31 2.80
C ILE A 8 -18.85 5.80 2.62
N LEU A 9 -18.46 5.07 3.66
CA LEU A 9 -18.62 3.62 3.68
C LEU A 9 -20.06 3.29 4.03
N ARG A 10 -20.85 2.85 3.01
CA ARG A 10 -22.26 2.51 3.18
C ARG A 10 -22.39 1.12 3.78
N ILE A 11 -22.39 1.01 5.11
CA ILE A 11 -22.81 -0.21 5.80
C ILE A 11 -24.31 -0.11 6.05
N ARG A 12 -25.10 -0.88 5.30
CA ARG A 12 -26.54 -1.06 5.59
C ARG A 12 -26.72 -2.02 6.77
N LYS A 13 -26.87 -1.49 7.97
CA LYS A 13 -27.69 -2.07 9.05
C LYS A 13 -28.30 -0.92 9.84
N GLY A 14 -29.63 -0.76 9.71
CA GLY A 14 -30.39 0.08 10.65
C GLY A 14 -30.11 1.57 10.62
N GLY A 15 -30.28 2.25 9.48
CA GLY A 15 -30.59 3.69 9.49
C GLY A 15 -29.52 4.71 9.93
N MET A 16 -28.33 4.31 10.31
CA MET A 16 -27.26 5.23 10.70
C MET A 16 -26.05 5.10 9.77
N VAL A 17 -25.80 6.16 9.00
CA VAL A 17 -24.58 6.30 8.20
C VAL A 17 -23.44 6.72 9.12
N MET A 18 -22.58 5.79 9.48
CA MET A 18 -21.37 6.11 10.24
C MET A 18 -20.31 6.66 9.26
N LEU A 19 -20.10 7.97 9.29
CA LEU A 19 -18.99 8.66 8.64
C LEU A 19 -17.71 8.34 9.40
N ILE A 20 -16.97 7.33 8.97
CA ILE A 20 -15.64 7.08 9.52
C ILE A 20 -14.68 8.04 8.82
N GLN A 21 -14.28 9.09 9.52
CA GLN A 21 -13.20 9.96 9.06
C GLN A 21 -11.88 9.18 9.08
N ARG A 22 -11.40 8.77 7.91
CA ARG A 22 -10.09 8.13 7.76
C ARG A 22 -8.95 9.15 7.60
N LYS A 23 -9.23 10.39 7.94
CA LYS A 23 -8.27 11.49 7.82
C LYS A 23 -6.96 11.21 8.56
N GLU A 24 -7.03 10.66 9.76
CA GLU A 24 -5.84 10.37 10.56
C GLU A 24 -4.89 9.36 9.88
N TYR A 25 -5.44 8.35 9.21
CA TYR A 25 -4.64 7.36 8.49
C TYR A 25 -4.06 7.92 7.20
N LEU A 26 -4.83 8.73 6.49
CA LEU A 26 -4.35 9.44 5.31
C LEU A 26 -3.23 10.42 5.69
N ASP A 27 -3.39 11.20 6.75
CA ASP A 27 -2.38 12.14 7.25
C ASP A 27 -1.07 11.40 7.63
N LYS A 28 -1.16 10.19 8.19
CA LYS A 28 0.01 9.34 8.45
C LYS A 28 0.70 8.92 7.15
N LEU A 29 -0.03 8.47 6.13
CA LEU A 29 0.55 8.11 4.83
C LEU A 29 1.25 9.32 4.19
N ILE A 30 0.61 10.48 4.23
CA ILE A 30 1.18 11.76 3.75
C ILE A 30 2.45 12.11 4.51
N ALA A 31 2.45 12.00 5.84
CA ALA A 31 3.60 12.30 6.68
C ALA A 31 4.82 11.38 6.41
N PHE A 32 4.57 10.16 5.92
CA PHE A 32 5.61 9.19 5.56
C PHE A 32 5.96 9.17 4.07
N ARG A 33 5.31 10.01 3.24
CA ARG A 33 5.65 10.16 1.83
C ARG A 33 7.13 10.45 1.63
N ASP A 34 7.71 9.83 0.61
CA ASP A 34 9.11 10.01 0.17
C ASP A 34 10.16 9.68 1.25
N LYS A 35 9.75 9.16 2.41
CA LYS A 35 10.68 8.62 3.40
C LYS A 35 11.07 7.20 3.01
N GLN A 36 12.36 6.90 3.14
CA GLN A 36 12.90 5.56 2.89
C GLN A 36 12.48 4.59 4.00
N LEU A 37 11.19 4.29 4.03
CA LEU A 37 10.53 3.35 4.92
C LEU A 37 9.51 2.54 4.11
N ILE A 38 9.32 1.29 4.46
CA ILE A 38 8.24 0.47 3.93
C ILE A 38 6.98 0.78 4.77
N LYS A 39 5.94 1.31 4.14
CA LYS A 39 4.68 1.64 4.81
C LYS A 39 3.80 0.41 4.81
N VAL A 40 3.53 -0.12 5.99
CA VAL A 40 2.70 -1.32 6.17
C VAL A 40 1.37 -0.91 6.76
N VAL A 41 0.29 -1.08 6.00
CA VAL A 41 -1.08 -0.85 6.44
C VAL A 41 -1.68 -2.18 6.85
N THR A 42 -1.96 -2.33 8.13
CA THR A 42 -2.56 -3.55 8.69
C THR A 42 -3.95 -3.29 9.25
N GLY A 43 -4.73 -4.31 9.36
CA GLY A 43 -6.09 -4.25 9.89
C GLY A 43 -6.83 -5.54 9.60
N ILE A 44 -7.98 -5.71 10.24
CA ILE A 44 -8.83 -6.87 9.97
C ILE A 44 -9.31 -6.86 8.51
N ARG A 45 -9.65 -8.03 8.00
CA ARG A 45 -10.20 -8.14 6.64
C ARG A 45 -11.44 -7.25 6.50
N ARG A 46 -11.58 -6.57 5.34
CA ARG A 46 -12.67 -5.63 5.03
C ARG A 46 -12.75 -4.39 5.92
N CYS A 47 -11.69 -4.02 6.63
CA CYS A 47 -11.66 -2.75 7.37
C CYS A 47 -11.36 -1.53 6.47
N GLY A 48 -11.15 -1.75 5.16
CA GLY A 48 -10.95 -0.71 4.13
C GLY A 48 -9.51 -0.27 3.92
N LYS A 49 -8.54 -1.19 4.05
CA LYS A 49 -7.13 -0.94 3.70
C LYS A 49 -6.98 -0.51 2.25
N SER A 50 -7.55 -1.29 1.32
CA SER A 50 -7.53 -1.01 -0.13
C SER A 50 -8.11 0.36 -0.44
N THR A 51 -9.24 0.71 0.16
CA THR A 51 -9.87 2.02 -0.02
C THR A 51 -8.99 3.17 0.49
N LEU A 52 -8.27 2.96 1.60
CA LEU A 52 -7.31 3.96 2.10
C LEU A 52 -6.17 4.18 1.11
N LEU A 53 -5.66 3.10 0.52
CA LEU A 53 -4.61 3.19 -0.51
C LEU A 53 -5.12 3.92 -1.77
N GLU A 54 -6.35 3.64 -2.23
CA GLU A 54 -6.97 4.35 -3.36
C GLU A 54 -7.11 5.85 -3.09
N ILE A 55 -7.57 6.23 -1.90
CA ILE A 55 -7.68 7.64 -1.49
C ILE A 55 -6.30 8.30 -1.54
N TYR A 56 -5.28 7.62 -1.03
CA TYR A 56 -3.94 8.15 -1.01
C TYR A 56 -3.33 8.27 -2.42
N GLN A 57 -3.58 7.30 -3.30
CA GLN A 57 -3.18 7.37 -4.71
C GLN A 57 -3.82 8.58 -5.42
N ASN A 58 -5.12 8.82 -5.20
CA ASN A 58 -5.79 10.00 -5.73
C ASN A 58 -5.19 11.29 -5.19
N TRP A 59 -4.88 11.32 -3.88
CA TRP A 59 -4.21 12.45 -3.27
C TRP A 59 -2.84 12.71 -3.91
N LEU A 60 -2.04 11.67 -4.20
CA LEU A 60 -0.75 11.80 -4.90
C LEU A 60 -0.91 12.42 -6.28
N LEU A 61 -1.90 11.96 -7.06
CA LEU A 61 -2.21 12.52 -8.39
C LEU A 61 -2.59 14.01 -8.31
N GLU A 62 -3.39 14.39 -7.33
CA GLU A 62 -3.77 15.80 -7.08
C GLU A 62 -2.58 16.65 -6.63
N HIS A 63 -1.50 16.05 -6.11
CA HIS A 63 -0.30 16.72 -5.60
C HIS A 63 0.94 16.55 -6.49
N GLY A 64 0.71 16.36 -7.79
CA GLY A 64 1.74 16.47 -8.82
C GLY A 64 2.48 15.17 -9.15
N VAL A 65 2.04 14.02 -8.64
CA VAL A 65 2.54 12.71 -9.05
C VAL A 65 1.82 12.29 -10.34
N GLU A 66 2.56 11.86 -11.34
CA GLU A 66 1.98 11.37 -12.59
C GLU A 66 1.48 9.94 -12.45
N LYS A 67 0.45 9.56 -13.21
CA LYS A 67 -0.09 8.20 -13.19
C LYS A 67 0.97 7.13 -13.53
N THR A 68 1.93 7.45 -14.36
CA THR A 68 3.06 6.60 -14.74
C THR A 68 4.03 6.32 -13.58
N GLU A 69 4.01 7.15 -12.54
CA GLU A 69 4.82 7.00 -11.33
C GLU A 69 4.13 6.13 -10.27
N ILE A 70 2.90 5.69 -10.51
CA ILE A 70 2.12 4.87 -9.58
C ILE A 70 1.94 3.46 -10.17
N VAL A 71 2.37 2.45 -9.39
CA VAL A 71 2.11 1.03 -9.67
C VAL A 71 1.27 0.47 -8.54
N SER A 72 0.08 -0.04 -8.85
CA SER A 72 -0.85 -0.60 -7.86
C SER A 72 -1.29 -1.99 -8.28
N ILE A 73 -1.15 -2.95 -7.38
CA ILE A 73 -1.50 -4.36 -7.58
C ILE A 73 -2.32 -4.82 -6.40
N ASP A 74 -3.49 -5.39 -6.67
CA ASP A 74 -4.31 -6.11 -5.71
C ASP A 74 -4.14 -7.62 -5.97
N PHE A 75 -3.55 -8.35 -5.02
CA PHE A 75 -3.30 -9.78 -5.17
C PHE A 75 -4.54 -10.66 -4.89
N GLU A 76 -5.69 -10.08 -4.56
CA GLU A 76 -6.98 -10.78 -4.60
C GLU A 76 -7.58 -10.79 -6.02
N ASP A 77 -7.06 -9.96 -6.95
CA ASP A 77 -7.50 -9.91 -8.34
C ASP A 77 -6.79 -10.98 -9.17
N ILE A 78 -7.59 -11.82 -9.84
CA ILE A 78 -7.10 -12.93 -10.69
C ILE A 78 -6.26 -12.45 -11.87
N ASP A 79 -6.42 -11.21 -12.31
CA ASP A 79 -5.62 -10.63 -13.40
C ASP A 79 -4.13 -10.55 -13.04
N TYR A 80 -3.80 -10.59 -11.75
CA TYR A 80 -2.43 -10.60 -11.24
C TYR A 80 -1.97 -11.97 -10.72
N GLU A 81 -2.68 -13.07 -11.03
CA GLU A 81 -2.34 -14.42 -10.55
C GLU A 81 -0.90 -14.83 -10.90
N GLU A 82 -0.42 -14.45 -12.08
CA GLU A 82 0.97 -14.74 -12.48
C GLU A 82 2.02 -14.02 -11.61
N LEU A 83 1.66 -12.91 -10.98
CA LEU A 83 2.54 -12.14 -10.12
C LEU A 83 2.60 -12.68 -8.67
N LEU A 84 1.89 -13.75 -8.36
CA LEU A 84 2.04 -14.48 -7.09
C LEU A 84 3.42 -15.16 -7.00
N ASP A 85 4.09 -15.38 -8.13
CA ASP A 85 5.51 -15.73 -8.17
C ASP A 85 6.37 -14.48 -7.90
N TYR A 86 7.17 -14.51 -6.83
CA TYR A 86 7.96 -13.37 -6.40
C TYR A 86 8.99 -12.89 -7.45
N LYS A 87 9.50 -13.79 -8.31
CA LYS A 87 10.45 -13.42 -9.36
C LYS A 87 9.76 -12.68 -10.49
N LYS A 88 8.58 -13.17 -10.90
CA LYS A 88 7.74 -12.48 -11.89
C LYS A 88 7.30 -11.11 -11.37
N LEU A 89 6.86 -11.03 -10.12
CA LEU A 89 6.51 -9.78 -9.47
C LEU A 89 7.68 -8.79 -9.48
N TYR A 90 8.87 -9.23 -9.07
CA TYR A 90 10.04 -8.37 -9.05
C TYR A 90 10.38 -7.84 -10.46
N SER A 91 10.38 -8.70 -11.48
CA SER A 91 10.62 -8.29 -12.86
C SER A 91 9.59 -7.28 -13.35
N TYR A 92 8.31 -7.54 -13.10
CA TYR A 92 7.21 -6.66 -13.44
C TYR A 92 7.36 -5.27 -12.81
N LEU A 93 7.69 -5.19 -11.52
CA LEU A 93 7.88 -3.93 -10.82
C LEU A 93 9.13 -3.20 -11.32
N LYS A 94 10.24 -3.92 -11.53
CA LYS A 94 11.49 -3.34 -12.02
C LYS A 94 11.34 -2.64 -13.38
N GLU A 95 10.57 -3.21 -14.29
CA GLU A 95 10.30 -2.64 -15.62
C GLU A 95 9.47 -1.35 -15.57
N ARG A 96 8.73 -1.12 -14.48
CA ARG A 96 7.85 0.03 -14.27
C ARG A 96 8.46 1.15 -13.44
N LEU A 97 9.69 0.98 -12.99
CA LEU A 97 10.40 2.05 -12.29
C LEU A 97 10.70 3.21 -13.23
N VAL A 98 10.31 4.41 -12.83
CA VAL A 98 10.53 5.61 -13.64
C VAL A 98 11.92 6.18 -13.37
N PRO A 99 12.79 6.27 -14.39
CA PRO A 99 14.13 6.82 -14.21
C PRO A 99 14.09 8.29 -13.75
N GLY A 100 14.86 8.61 -12.71
CA GLY A 100 15.00 9.97 -12.21
C GLY A 100 13.82 10.51 -11.39
N LYS A 101 12.79 9.69 -11.19
CA LYS A 101 11.62 10.03 -10.36
C LYS A 101 11.37 8.95 -9.30
N ILE A 102 10.58 9.26 -8.30
CA ILE A 102 10.11 8.28 -7.31
C ILE A 102 8.95 7.51 -7.91
N THR A 103 9.01 6.18 -7.88
CA THR A 103 7.90 5.31 -8.23
C THR A 103 7.19 4.87 -6.95
N TYR A 104 5.91 5.15 -6.86
CA TYR A 104 5.04 4.78 -5.75
C TYR A 104 4.43 3.40 -6.01
N ILE A 105 4.79 2.43 -5.18
CA ILE A 105 4.41 1.02 -5.36
C ILE A 105 3.41 0.63 -4.28
N PHE A 106 2.22 0.22 -4.68
CA PHE A 106 1.13 -0.23 -3.81
C PHE A 106 0.87 -1.71 -4.05
N LEU A 107 1.07 -2.53 -3.01
CA LEU A 107 0.91 -3.98 -3.05
C LEU A 107 -0.14 -4.38 -2.02
N ASP A 108 -1.38 -4.54 -2.48
CA ASP A 108 -2.51 -4.87 -1.62
C ASP A 108 -2.61 -6.38 -1.41
N GLU A 109 -2.84 -6.80 -0.15
CA GLU A 109 -2.90 -8.21 0.31
C GLU A 109 -1.66 -9.03 -0.12
N ILE A 110 -0.46 -8.46 0.11
CA ILE A 110 0.84 -8.97 -0.34
C ILE A 110 1.16 -10.39 0.18
N GLN A 111 0.51 -10.86 1.25
CA GLN A 111 0.74 -12.19 1.79
C GLN A 111 0.38 -13.32 0.82
N HIS A 112 -0.35 -13.04 -0.26
CA HIS A 112 -0.62 -14.03 -1.31
C HIS A 112 0.61 -14.34 -2.16
N VAL A 113 1.63 -13.48 -2.14
CA VAL A 113 2.89 -13.68 -2.87
C VAL A 113 3.87 -14.47 -2.02
N GLY A 114 4.31 -15.62 -2.50
CA GLY A 114 5.38 -16.39 -1.85
C GLY A 114 6.68 -15.58 -1.81
N ASP A 115 7.44 -15.66 -0.71
CA ASP A 115 8.73 -14.96 -0.55
C ASP A 115 8.70 -13.45 -0.85
N PHE A 116 7.55 -12.79 -0.70
CA PHE A 116 7.42 -11.35 -0.98
C PHE A 116 8.42 -10.47 -0.20
N PRO A 117 8.89 -10.83 1.01
CA PRO A 117 9.90 -10.03 1.71
C PRO A 117 11.16 -9.81 0.88
N ARG A 118 11.56 -10.79 0.07
CA ARG A 118 12.72 -10.64 -0.84
C ARG A 118 12.48 -9.60 -1.92
N VAL A 119 11.25 -9.50 -2.42
CA VAL A 119 10.87 -8.48 -3.42
C VAL A 119 10.93 -7.10 -2.77
N VAL A 120 10.30 -6.97 -1.61
CA VAL A 120 10.22 -5.70 -0.87
C VAL A 120 11.61 -5.20 -0.49
N ASP A 121 12.48 -6.08 0.04
CA ASP A 121 13.87 -5.73 0.36
C ASP A 121 14.67 -5.31 -0.88
N SER A 122 14.53 -6.04 -1.98
CA SER A 122 15.22 -5.72 -3.23
C SER A 122 14.78 -4.39 -3.83
N LEU A 123 13.52 -4.01 -3.66
CA LEU A 123 13.00 -2.70 -4.06
C LEU A 123 13.45 -1.60 -3.09
N TYR A 124 13.44 -1.89 -1.79
CA TYR A 124 13.84 -0.92 -0.76
C TYR A 124 15.26 -0.39 -0.95
N ILE A 125 16.16 -1.24 -1.42
CA ILE A 125 17.56 -0.85 -1.72
C ILE A 125 17.60 0.18 -2.87
N LYS A 126 16.60 0.21 -3.74
CA LYS A 126 16.47 1.19 -4.81
C LYS A 126 15.91 2.49 -4.23
N LYS A 127 16.71 3.54 -4.16
CA LYS A 127 16.37 4.82 -3.52
C LYS A 127 15.27 5.62 -4.23
N ASN A 128 14.83 5.18 -5.41
CA ASN A 128 13.80 5.83 -6.22
C ASN A 128 12.44 5.14 -6.14
N VAL A 129 12.15 4.45 -5.04
CA VAL A 129 10.87 3.80 -4.78
C VAL A 129 10.29 4.22 -3.45
N ASP A 130 8.97 4.30 -3.41
CA ASP A 130 8.19 4.51 -2.19
C ASP A 130 7.16 3.38 -2.07
N ILE A 131 7.29 2.52 -1.05
CA ILE A 131 6.63 1.22 -0.97
C ILE A 131 5.53 1.24 0.09
N TYR A 132 4.33 0.84 -0.33
CA TYR A 132 3.13 0.69 0.49
C TYR A 132 2.61 -0.73 0.33
N ILE A 133 2.49 -1.46 1.44
CA ILE A 133 1.98 -2.83 1.44
C ILE A 133 0.82 -2.96 2.41
N THR A 134 -0.13 -3.81 2.09
CA THR A 134 -1.19 -4.20 3.02
C THR A 134 -1.18 -5.70 3.25
N GLY A 135 -1.80 -6.10 4.34
CA GLY A 135 -2.03 -7.50 4.66
C GLY A 135 -2.84 -7.66 5.94
N SER A 136 -3.21 -8.90 6.24
CA SER A 136 -3.91 -9.21 7.49
C SER A 136 -2.96 -9.09 8.70
N ASN A 137 -3.49 -8.63 9.84
CA ASN A 137 -2.71 -8.46 11.07
C ASN A 137 -1.94 -9.70 11.49
N ALA A 138 -2.59 -10.86 11.45
CA ALA A 138 -1.99 -12.12 11.91
C ALA A 138 -0.72 -12.47 11.13
N TYR A 139 -0.72 -12.19 9.83
CA TYR A 139 0.42 -12.49 8.96
C TYR A 139 1.50 -11.41 9.04
N MET A 140 1.12 -10.13 8.97
CA MET A 140 2.05 -9.00 8.93
C MET A 140 2.77 -8.75 10.27
N LEU A 141 2.23 -9.27 11.37
CA LEU A 141 2.86 -9.23 12.70
C LEU A 141 3.59 -10.54 13.03
N SER A 142 3.66 -11.50 12.11
CA SER A 142 4.44 -12.72 12.33
C SER A 142 5.92 -12.38 12.55
N SER A 143 6.56 -13.13 13.44
CA SER A 143 7.98 -12.92 13.79
C SER A 143 8.92 -12.97 12.59
N GLU A 144 8.57 -13.73 11.55
CA GLU A 144 9.34 -13.84 10.31
C GLU A 144 9.39 -12.53 9.54
N ILE A 145 8.25 -11.86 9.37
CA ILE A 145 8.18 -10.58 8.67
C ILE A 145 8.79 -9.46 9.50
N ALA A 146 8.49 -9.43 10.80
CA ALA A 146 9.08 -8.45 11.71
C ALA A 146 10.62 -8.52 11.72
N THR A 147 11.18 -9.72 11.59
CA THR A 147 12.65 -9.93 11.53
C THR A 147 13.23 -9.51 10.18
N LEU A 148 12.57 -9.87 9.07
CA LEU A 148 13.06 -9.59 7.72
C LEU A 148 13.05 -8.09 7.38
N ILE A 149 12.10 -7.34 7.94
CA ILE A 149 11.88 -5.93 7.62
C ILE A 149 12.23 -5.03 8.82
N SER A 150 12.81 -5.60 9.87
CA SER A 150 13.16 -4.89 11.12
C SER A 150 13.99 -3.63 10.86
N GLY A 151 13.57 -2.51 11.46
CA GLY A 151 14.24 -1.21 11.34
C GLY A 151 13.91 -0.41 10.08
N ARG A 152 13.10 -0.95 9.14
CA ARG A 152 12.77 -0.31 7.86
C ARG A 152 11.27 -0.06 7.67
N LEU A 153 10.47 -0.34 8.72
CA LEU A 153 9.01 -0.27 8.67
C LEU A 153 8.43 0.99 9.30
N SER A 154 7.34 1.47 8.71
CA SER A 154 6.33 2.27 9.40
C SER A 154 5.02 1.51 9.41
N LEU A 155 4.51 1.16 10.58
CA LEU A 155 3.27 0.41 10.76
C LEU A 155 2.10 1.37 10.96
N ILE A 156 1.07 1.24 10.11
CA ILE A 156 -0.21 1.94 10.23
C ILE A 156 -1.27 0.87 10.47
N HIS A 157 -1.78 0.81 11.69
CA HIS A 157 -2.87 -0.11 12.06
C HIS A 157 -4.20 0.62 11.98
N ILE A 158 -5.19 0.05 11.25
CA ILE A 158 -6.55 0.57 11.08
C ILE A 158 -7.62 -0.42 11.52
#